data_101cebb55a6f90f970ff1f16a0609f27
#
_entry.id   101cebb55a6f90f970ff1f16a0609f27
#
_cell.length_a   1.000
_cell.length_b   1.000
_cell.length_c   1.000
_cell.angle_alpha   90.00
_cell.angle_beta   90.00
_cell.angle_gamma   90.00
#
_symmetry.space_group_name_H-M   'P 1'
#
loop_
_entity.id
_entity.type
_entity.pdbx_description
1 polymer ?
#
loop_
_entity_poly.entity_id
_entity_poly.type
_entity_poly.pdbx_seq_one_letter_code
_entity_poly.pdbx_strand_id
1 'polypeptide(L)'
;MASLTLESRPRRRKALWLIIEIVCLVHVAIIVPRDRVFTPEKWAHTSDSMRHKLMWSFQRQYQLEGMARKEVEKLLGQGDDVQGSVEYKLEDDWLGGWRVYHIEYKQDRVIRAKETWQDW
;
A
#
# COMPACT_ATOMS: atom_id res chain seq x y z
N MET A 1 14.83 -49.21 3.04
CA MET A 1 13.72 -48.81 2.15
C MET A 1 12.80 -47.74 2.76
N ALA A 2 12.62 -47.70 4.09
CA ALA A 2 11.83 -46.64 4.75
C ALA A 2 12.46 -45.23 4.68
N SER A 3 13.77 -45.13 4.51
CA SER A 3 14.51 -43.83 4.42
C SER A 3 14.29 -43.10 3.12
N LEU A 4 13.98 -43.78 2.02
CA LEU A 4 13.78 -43.18 0.70
C LEU A 4 12.44 -42.39 0.58
N THR A 5 11.43 -42.82 1.34
CA THR A 5 10.12 -42.15 1.38
C THR A 5 10.12 -40.89 2.24
N LEU A 6 11.05 -40.76 3.19
CA LEU A 6 11.19 -39.57 4.06
C LEU A 6 11.90 -38.39 3.38
N GLU A 7 12.84 -38.66 2.46
CA GLU A 7 13.57 -37.61 1.75
C GLU A 7 12.74 -36.86 0.70
N SER A 8 11.69 -37.46 0.17
CA SER A 8 10.83 -36.81 -0.84
C SER A 8 9.80 -35.84 -0.22
N ARG A 9 9.50 -35.95 1.08
CA ARG A 9 8.48 -35.13 1.75
C ARG A 9 8.83 -33.64 1.85
N PRO A 10 10.06 -33.22 2.23
CA PRO A 10 10.35 -31.80 2.36
C PRO A 10 10.40 -31.05 1.02
N ARG A 11 10.76 -31.73 -0.06
CA ARG A 11 10.76 -31.13 -1.42
C ARG A 11 9.35 -30.88 -1.95
N ARG A 12 8.41 -31.77 -1.65
CA ARG A 12 6.99 -31.59 -2.01
C ARG A 12 6.34 -30.44 -1.27
N ARG A 13 6.69 -30.24 0.00
CA ARG A 13 6.17 -29.09 0.78
C ARG A 13 6.64 -27.75 0.23
N LYS A 14 7.91 -27.62 -0.14
CA LYS A 14 8.44 -26.39 -0.75
C LYS A 14 7.78 -26.10 -2.09
N ALA A 15 7.56 -27.11 -2.92
CA ALA A 15 6.87 -26.94 -4.20
C ALA A 15 5.41 -26.50 -4.02
N LEU A 16 4.71 -27.05 -3.03
CA LEU A 16 3.34 -26.64 -2.68
C LEU A 16 3.25 -25.20 -2.21
N TRP A 17 4.19 -24.73 -1.39
CA TRP A 17 4.25 -23.35 -0.94
C TRP A 17 4.50 -22.38 -2.12
N LEU A 18 5.40 -22.71 -3.02
CA LEU A 18 5.66 -21.92 -4.22
C LEU A 18 4.43 -21.83 -5.12
N ILE A 19 3.69 -22.92 -5.29
CA ILE A 19 2.45 -22.94 -6.07
C ILE A 19 1.38 -22.08 -5.42
N ILE A 20 1.23 -22.13 -4.09
CA ILE A 20 0.27 -21.30 -3.35
C ILE A 20 0.61 -19.81 -3.49
N GLU A 21 1.88 -19.43 -3.38
CA GLU A 21 2.32 -18.04 -3.59
C GLU A 21 2.02 -17.55 -5.02
N ILE A 22 2.32 -18.35 -6.02
CA ILE A 22 2.04 -18.01 -7.43
C ILE A 22 0.53 -17.87 -7.65
N VAL A 23 -0.28 -18.77 -7.11
CA VAL A 23 -1.75 -18.70 -7.22
C VAL A 23 -2.30 -17.46 -6.52
N CYS A 24 -1.78 -17.10 -5.35
CA CYS A 24 -2.17 -15.88 -4.65
C CYS A 24 -1.81 -14.62 -5.45
N LEU A 25 -0.62 -14.56 -6.03
CA LEU A 25 -0.19 -13.44 -6.87
C LEU A 25 -1.05 -13.30 -8.13
N VAL A 26 -1.34 -14.40 -8.79
CA VAL A 26 -2.23 -14.43 -9.97
C VAL A 26 -3.65 -14.02 -9.59
N HIS A 27 -4.15 -14.46 -8.45
CA HIS A 27 -5.48 -14.09 -7.96
C HIS A 27 -5.60 -12.59 -7.68
N VAL A 28 -4.61 -12.00 -7.02
CA VAL A 28 -4.56 -10.55 -6.78
C VAL A 28 -4.50 -9.78 -8.10
N ALA A 29 -3.72 -10.24 -9.08
CA ALA A 29 -3.62 -9.60 -10.38
C ALA A 29 -4.92 -9.66 -11.19
N ILE A 30 -5.75 -10.71 -11.01
CA ILE A 30 -7.03 -10.88 -11.71
C ILE A 30 -8.16 -10.09 -11.03
N ILE A 31 -8.19 -10.06 -9.69
CA ILE A 31 -9.29 -9.47 -8.91
C ILE A 31 -9.19 -7.94 -8.84
N VAL A 32 -7.97 -7.39 -8.80
CA VAL A 32 -7.77 -5.94 -8.71
C VAL A 32 -7.64 -5.35 -10.11
N PRO A 33 -8.56 -4.45 -10.54
CA PRO A 33 -8.43 -3.75 -11.83
C PRO A 33 -7.06 -3.03 -11.91
N ARG A 34 -6.46 -3.02 -13.09
CA ARG A 34 -5.14 -2.41 -13.31
C ARG A 34 -5.09 -0.93 -12.94
N ASP A 35 -6.20 -0.20 -13.14
CA ASP A 35 -6.32 1.21 -12.78
C ASP A 35 -6.31 1.46 -11.26
N ARG A 36 -6.54 0.42 -10.44
CA ARG A 36 -6.54 0.50 -8.98
C ARG A 36 -5.27 -0.03 -8.34
N VAL A 37 -4.33 -0.53 -9.12
CA VAL A 37 -3.03 -0.98 -8.61
C VAL A 37 -2.12 0.22 -8.42
N PHE A 38 -1.64 0.42 -7.19
CA PHE A 38 -0.74 1.53 -6.87
C PHE A 38 0.62 1.33 -7.52
N THR A 39 1.08 2.37 -8.22
CA THR A 39 2.48 2.59 -8.56
C THR A 39 2.80 4.06 -8.29
N PRO A 40 4.06 4.42 -8.00
CA PRO A 40 4.43 5.84 -7.80
C PRO A 40 4.07 6.70 -9.01
N GLU A 41 4.23 6.17 -10.21
CA GLU A 41 3.91 6.87 -11.46
C GLU A 41 2.41 7.13 -11.59
N LYS A 42 1.58 6.12 -11.31
CA LYS A 42 0.11 6.29 -11.33
C LYS A 42 -0.35 7.31 -10.28
N TRP A 43 0.22 7.24 -9.09
CA TRP A 43 -0.10 8.20 -8.03
C TRP A 43 0.20 9.62 -8.46
N ALA A 44 1.37 9.86 -9.05
CA ALA A 44 1.79 11.19 -9.51
C ALA A 44 0.89 11.74 -10.63
N HIS A 45 0.34 10.86 -11.48
CA HIS A 45 -0.49 11.24 -12.62
C HIS A 45 -1.99 11.21 -12.31
N THR A 46 -2.39 10.68 -11.16
CA THR A 46 -3.79 10.64 -10.75
C THR A 46 -4.16 11.93 -10.03
N SER A 47 -5.32 12.52 -10.38
CA SER A 47 -5.82 13.69 -9.69
C SER A 47 -6.10 13.41 -8.22
N ASP A 48 -5.95 14.44 -7.38
CA ASP A 48 -6.14 14.32 -5.93
C ASP A 48 -7.49 13.73 -5.55
N SER A 49 -8.54 14.05 -6.30
CA SER A 49 -9.89 13.55 -6.03
C SER A 49 -10.09 12.06 -6.37
N MET A 50 -9.16 11.45 -7.09
CA MET A 50 -9.27 10.06 -7.54
C MET A 50 -8.25 9.13 -6.88
N ARG A 51 -7.35 9.65 -6.06
CA ARG A 51 -6.29 8.87 -5.41
C ARG A 51 -6.81 7.82 -4.43
N HIS A 52 -8.03 7.99 -3.91
CA HIS A 52 -8.66 7.00 -3.03
C HIS A 52 -8.73 5.60 -3.67
N LYS A 53 -8.82 5.52 -5.00
CA LYS A 53 -8.86 4.25 -5.73
C LYS A 53 -7.57 3.43 -5.60
N LEU A 54 -6.45 4.09 -5.35
CA LEU A 54 -5.14 3.46 -5.23
C LEU A 54 -4.80 3.03 -3.80
N MET A 55 -5.56 3.49 -2.79
CA MET A 55 -5.21 3.32 -1.39
C MET A 55 -5.26 1.88 -0.92
N TRP A 56 -6.25 1.10 -1.37
CA TRP A 56 -6.33 -0.30 -0.98
C TRP A 56 -5.08 -1.08 -1.43
N SER A 57 -4.68 -0.89 -2.69
CA SER A 57 -3.48 -1.52 -3.24
C SER A 57 -2.21 -1.02 -2.55
N PHE A 58 -2.12 0.29 -2.29
CA PHE A 58 -1.00 0.89 -1.60
C PHE A 58 -0.80 0.31 -0.21
N GLN A 59 -1.86 0.23 0.59
CA GLN A 59 -1.82 -0.31 1.95
C GLN A 59 -1.48 -1.81 1.97
N ARG A 60 -1.80 -2.55 0.92
CA ARG A 60 -1.42 -3.95 0.75
C ARG A 60 0.03 -4.13 0.39
N GLN A 61 0.60 -3.22 -0.41
CA GLN A 61 1.97 -3.30 -0.89
C GLN A 61 2.99 -2.79 0.13
N TYR A 62 2.63 -1.79 0.92
CA TYR A 62 3.55 -1.08 1.81
C TYR A 62 3.02 -0.97 3.23
N GLN A 63 3.90 -1.24 4.18
CA GLN A 63 3.68 -0.91 5.59
C GLN A 63 4.47 0.34 5.89
N LEU A 64 3.78 1.47 6.10
CA LEU A 64 4.43 2.77 6.27
C LEU A 64 5.07 2.96 7.64
N GLU A 65 4.51 2.38 8.70
CA GLU A 65 5.05 2.57 10.04
C GLU A 65 6.52 2.14 10.13
N GLY A 66 7.36 3.04 10.62
CA GLY A 66 8.80 2.85 10.69
C GLY A 66 9.56 3.24 9.43
N MET A 67 8.86 3.55 8.34
CA MET A 67 9.49 3.94 7.07
C MET A 67 10.10 5.34 7.18
N ALA A 68 11.25 5.56 6.55
CA ALA A 68 11.88 6.87 6.50
C ALA A 68 11.07 7.84 5.63
N ARG A 69 11.05 9.12 6.02
CA ARG A 69 10.33 10.17 5.30
C ARG A 69 10.69 10.21 3.80
N LYS A 70 11.98 10.08 3.48
CA LYS A 70 12.45 10.07 2.09
C LYS A 70 11.89 8.93 1.27
N GLU A 71 11.67 7.76 1.88
CA GLU A 71 11.07 6.61 1.22
C GLU A 71 9.60 6.84 0.91
N VAL A 72 8.87 7.45 1.85
CA VAL A 72 7.47 7.83 1.64
C VAL A 72 7.35 8.87 0.53
N GLU A 73 8.23 9.87 0.51
CA GLU A 73 8.24 10.90 -0.53
C GLU A 73 8.56 10.33 -1.92
N LYS A 74 9.36 9.26 -2.01
CA LYS A 74 9.58 8.55 -3.28
C LYS A 74 8.32 7.86 -3.79
N LEU A 75 7.47 7.38 -2.89
CA LEU A 75 6.23 6.68 -3.25
C LEU A 75 5.08 7.63 -3.54
N LEU A 76 4.91 8.64 -2.71
CA LEU A 76 3.73 9.51 -2.70
C LEU A 76 4.02 10.95 -3.15
N GLY A 77 5.29 11.29 -3.35
CA GLY A 77 5.68 12.67 -3.63
C GLY A 77 5.58 13.53 -2.36
N GLN A 78 5.61 14.85 -2.56
CA GLN A 78 5.44 15.80 -1.45
C GLN A 78 3.96 16.03 -1.18
N GLY A 79 3.58 15.93 0.09
CA GLY A 79 2.24 16.24 0.55
C GLY A 79 2.18 17.63 1.20
N ASP A 80 1.04 17.94 1.79
CA ASP A 80 0.82 19.20 2.49
C ASP A 80 1.25 19.08 3.94
N ASP A 81 2.16 19.96 4.37
CA ASP A 81 2.61 20.00 5.76
C ASP A 81 1.52 20.63 6.65
N VAL A 82 1.09 19.88 7.67
CA VAL A 82 0.11 20.34 8.64
C VAL A 82 0.64 20.06 10.04
N GLN A 83 1.21 21.08 10.68
CA GLN A 83 1.67 21.02 12.09
C GLN A 83 2.54 19.79 12.41
N GLY A 84 3.55 19.51 11.58
CA GLY A 84 4.48 18.41 11.79
C GLY A 84 4.03 17.07 11.21
N SER A 85 2.85 17.03 10.64
CA SER A 85 2.33 15.89 9.88
C SER A 85 2.22 16.23 8.41
N VAL A 86 2.10 15.22 7.56
CA VAL A 86 1.94 15.41 6.11
C VAL A 86 0.63 14.77 5.68
N GLU A 87 -0.14 15.49 4.90
CA GLU A 87 -1.42 15.03 4.40
C GLU A 87 -1.42 14.93 2.87
N TYR A 88 -2.03 13.87 2.36
CA TYR A 88 -2.25 13.67 0.92
C TYR A 88 -3.75 13.58 0.69
N LYS A 89 -4.27 14.44 -0.18
CA LYS A 89 -5.68 14.44 -0.53
C LYS A 89 -6.03 13.20 -1.35
N LEU A 90 -7.11 12.52 -1.00
CA LEU A 90 -7.54 11.27 -1.64
C LEU A 90 -8.81 11.42 -2.45
N GLU A 91 -9.80 12.15 -1.94
CA GLU A 91 -11.05 12.42 -2.65
C GLU A 91 -11.74 13.66 -2.10
N ASP A 92 -12.57 14.27 -2.96
CA ASP A 92 -13.47 15.34 -2.56
C ASP A 92 -14.86 14.78 -2.28
N ASP A 93 -15.49 15.27 -1.22
CA ASP A 93 -16.90 15.09 -0.99
C ASP A 93 -17.65 16.23 -1.67
N TRP A 94 -18.75 15.93 -2.36
CA TRP A 94 -19.60 16.95 -2.99
C TRP A 94 -20.29 17.88 -1.99
N LEU A 95 -20.27 17.53 -0.70
CA LEU A 95 -20.80 18.35 0.41
C LEU A 95 -19.76 19.33 0.99
N GLY A 96 -18.56 19.37 0.46
CA GLY A 96 -17.51 20.30 0.89
C GLY A 96 -16.43 19.74 1.79
N GLY A 97 -16.49 18.45 2.17
CA GLY A 97 -15.44 17.75 2.87
C GLY A 97 -14.47 17.06 1.93
N TRP A 98 -13.39 16.56 2.46
CA TRP A 98 -12.44 15.74 1.70
C TRP A 98 -11.82 14.66 2.57
N ARG A 99 -11.39 13.57 1.95
CA ARG A 99 -10.63 12.52 2.62
C ARG A 99 -9.15 12.75 2.39
N VAL A 100 -8.36 12.62 3.43
CA VAL A 100 -6.91 12.74 3.38
C VAL A 100 -6.24 11.51 3.97
N TYR A 101 -5.05 11.22 3.49
CA TYR A 101 -4.14 10.25 4.10
C TYR A 101 -3.18 11.04 4.99
N HIS A 102 -3.32 10.88 6.30
CA HIS A 102 -2.58 11.65 7.29
C HIS A 102 -1.41 10.82 7.80
N ILE A 103 -0.20 11.34 7.66
CA ILE A 103 1.03 10.68 8.09
C ILE A 103 1.72 11.51 9.16
N GLU A 104 1.90 10.92 10.33
CA GLU A 104 2.65 11.54 11.41
C GLU A 104 4.10 11.04 11.42
N TYR A 105 5.05 11.97 11.47
CA TYR A 105 6.48 11.68 11.54
C TYR A 105 7.04 12.05 12.91
N LYS A 106 8.01 11.26 13.35
CA LYS A 106 8.87 11.58 14.49
C LYS A 106 10.30 11.20 14.10
N GLN A 107 11.22 12.19 14.18
CA GLN A 107 12.62 11.99 13.79
C GLN A 107 12.75 11.43 12.36
N ASP A 108 11.95 11.98 11.42
CA ASP A 108 11.91 11.59 10.01
C ASP A 108 11.50 10.14 9.76
N ARG A 109 10.78 9.53 10.70
CA ARG A 109 10.19 8.20 10.52
C ARG A 109 8.69 8.23 10.79
N VAL A 110 7.95 7.44 10.03
CA VAL A 110 6.51 7.32 10.18
C VAL A 110 6.18 6.63 11.51
N ILE A 111 5.38 7.29 12.35
CA ILE A 111 4.86 6.70 13.58
C ILE A 111 3.40 6.28 13.43
N ARG A 112 2.65 6.95 12.55
CA ARG A 112 1.24 6.64 12.29
C ARG A 112 0.85 7.10 10.89
N ALA A 113 0.02 6.32 10.23
CA ALA A 113 -0.57 6.66 8.95
C ALA A 113 -2.02 6.19 8.94
N LYS A 114 -2.96 7.08 8.62
CA LYS A 114 -4.40 6.76 8.58
C LYS A 114 -5.16 7.64 7.61
N GLU A 115 -6.27 7.12 7.11
CA GLU A 115 -7.24 7.91 6.34
C GLU A 115 -8.18 8.64 7.30
N THR A 116 -8.40 9.92 7.06
CA THR A 116 -9.35 10.74 7.84
C THR A 116 -10.19 11.59 6.92
N TRP A 117 -11.43 11.88 7.36
CA TRP A 117 -12.28 12.88 6.73
C TRP A 117 -12.05 14.22 7.40
N GLN A 118 -11.98 15.26 6.57
CA GLN A 118 -11.94 16.64 7.04
C GLN A 118 -13.17 17.36 6.52
N ASP A 119 -13.87 18.03 7.44
CA ASP A 119 -15.00 18.90 7.14
C ASP A 119 -14.55 20.36 7.20
N TRP A 120 -15.31 21.21 6.55
CA TRP A 120 -15.14 22.66 6.61
C TRP A 120 -15.38 23.19 8.02
#